data_f212d9a639e9756eb3d61333e7c61e37
#
_entry.id   f212d9a639e9756eb3d61333e7c61e37
#
_cell.length_a   1.000
_cell.length_b   1.000
_cell.length_c   1.000
_cell.angle_alpha   90.00
_cell.angle_beta   90.00
_cell.angle_gamma   90.00
#
_symmetry.space_group_name_H-M   'P 1'
#
loop_
_entity.id
_entity.type
_entity.pdbx_description
1 polymer ?
#
loop_
_entity_poly.entity_id
_entity_poly.type
_entity_poly.pdbx_seq_one_letter_code
_entity_poly.pdbx_strand_id
1 'polypeptide(L)'
;AQIDDVLNQIKQNASIITAEDKVMILAPAESYPTIQKHKNTLLETENSLKIQKLKELEETVKQMDSRIAQVMTTTYEESVAVRSIVNTKGMDLCDSDSCSIVYVEVLAKDGEDTKSAFDWLYIKDLEALDIPAFAHKLCDKVINKLHADTIESGNYPLLMEKSAMTSLFSALAGLFDGENAFKGISILKDKLNEAIFDAKISV
;
A
#
# COMPACT_ATOMS: atom_id res chain seq x y z
N ALA A 1 -23.35 -8.04 31.97
CA ALA A 1 -22.69 -7.19 32.97
C ALA A 1 -21.54 -6.40 32.36
N GLN A 2 -20.47 -7.01 31.87
CA GLN A 2 -19.33 -6.23 31.34
C GLN A 2 -19.65 -5.33 30.13
N ILE A 3 -20.50 -5.80 29.22
CA ILE A 3 -20.89 -5.01 28.03
C ILE A 3 -21.74 -3.82 28.45
N ASP A 4 -22.68 -3.99 29.35
CA ASP A 4 -23.54 -2.94 29.84
C ASP A 4 -22.75 -1.86 30.60
N ASP A 5 -21.76 -2.28 31.38
CA ASP A 5 -20.85 -1.37 32.09
C ASP A 5 -20.04 -0.53 31.11
N VAL A 6 -19.48 -1.14 30.06
CA VAL A 6 -18.75 -0.43 28.99
C VAL A 6 -19.66 0.54 28.25
N LEU A 7 -20.88 0.13 27.89
CA LEU A 7 -21.85 1.01 27.23
C LEU A 7 -22.24 2.20 28.09
N ASN A 8 -22.42 2.00 29.40
CA ASN A 8 -22.73 3.09 30.33
C ASN A 8 -21.54 4.05 30.45
N GLN A 9 -20.31 3.53 30.49
CA GLN A 9 -19.10 4.37 30.51
C GLN A 9 -18.94 5.17 29.22
N ILE A 10 -19.22 4.59 28.05
CA ILE A 10 -19.21 5.31 26.77
C ILE A 10 -20.27 6.44 26.76
N LYS A 11 -21.47 6.17 27.25
CA LYS A 11 -22.54 7.20 27.36
C LYS A 11 -22.13 8.34 28.31
N GLN A 12 -21.53 8.03 29.45
CA GLN A 12 -21.02 9.02 30.39
C GLN A 12 -19.93 9.88 29.74
N ASN A 13 -18.96 9.25 29.10
CA ASN A 13 -17.90 9.97 28.38
C ASN A 13 -18.46 10.86 27.27
N ALA A 14 -19.41 10.38 26.48
CA ALA A 14 -20.05 11.14 25.43
C ALA A 14 -20.82 12.37 25.97
N SER A 15 -21.36 12.30 27.19
CA SER A 15 -22.07 13.42 27.80
C SER A 15 -21.17 14.58 28.26
N ILE A 16 -19.86 14.31 28.41
CA ILE A 16 -18.86 15.30 28.84
C ILE A 16 -18.21 15.98 27.63
N ILE A 17 -18.20 15.30 26.49
CA ILE A 17 -17.56 15.82 25.27
C ILE A 17 -18.51 16.82 24.61
N THR A 18 -18.09 18.07 24.51
CA THR A 18 -18.76 19.06 23.68
C THR A 18 -18.22 18.94 22.26
N ALA A 19 -18.95 18.23 21.40
CA ALA A 19 -18.60 18.15 19.99
C ALA A 19 -19.09 19.43 19.28
N GLU A 20 -18.19 20.16 18.67
CA GLU A 20 -18.52 21.28 17.80
C GLU A 20 -19.10 20.81 16.45
N ASP A 21 -18.70 19.60 16.01
CA ASP A 21 -19.10 19.01 14.76
C ASP A 21 -20.34 18.12 14.92
N LYS A 22 -21.32 18.29 14.03
CA LYS A 22 -22.46 17.39 13.93
C LYS A 22 -22.01 16.09 13.26
N VAL A 23 -21.78 15.06 14.05
CA VAL A 23 -21.53 13.70 13.51
C VAL A 23 -22.83 13.18 12.88
N MET A 24 -22.79 12.91 11.58
CA MET A 24 -23.93 12.32 10.85
C MET A 24 -23.74 10.80 10.76
N ILE A 25 -24.74 10.05 11.26
CA ILE A 25 -24.85 8.63 10.99
C ILE A 25 -25.48 8.46 9.60
N LEU A 26 -24.77 7.82 8.67
CA LEU A 26 -25.25 7.59 7.30
C LEU A 26 -26.37 6.56 7.29
N ALA A 27 -27.43 6.82 6.52
CA ALA A 27 -28.43 5.81 6.18
C ALA A 27 -27.87 4.86 5.10
N PRO A 28 -28.35 3.61 5.03
CA PRO A 28 -27.98 2.73 3.93
C PRO A 28 -28.45 3.32 2.59
N ALA A 29 -27.71 3.04 1.52
CA ALA A 29 -28.15 3.32 0.17
C ALA A 29 -29.27 2.33 -0.25
N GLU A 30 -30.06 2.69 -1.26
CA GLU A 30 -31.10 1.80 -1.81
C GLU A 30 -30.50 0.53 -2.44
N SER A 31 -29.28 0.64 -2.97
CA SER A 31 -28.54 -0.49 -3.51
C SER A 31 -27.02 -0.24 -3.43
N TYR A 32 -26.26 -1.31 -3.40
CA TYR A 32 -24.80 -1.28 -3.45
C TYR A 32 -24.30 -2.05 -4.68
N PRO A 33 -23.26 -1.55 -5.36
CA PRO A 33 -22.70 -2.27 -6.49
C PRO A 33 -22.07 -3.60 -6.04
N THR A 34 -22.25 -4.63 -6.85
CA THR A 34 -21.52 -5.89 -6.65
C THR A 34 -20.10 -5.74 -7.18
N ILE A 35 -19.14 -5.84 -6.28
CA ILE A 35 -17.72 -5.80 -6.63
C ILE A 35 -17.25 -7.23 -6.90
N GLN A 36 -16.79 -7.50 -8.13
CA GLN A 36 -16.16 -8.78 -8.44
C GLN A 36 -14.75 -8.80 -7.84
N LYS A 37 -14.51 -9.74 -6.95
CA LYS A 37 -13.21 -9.96 -6.33
C LYS A 37 -12.55 -11.19 -6.93
N HIS A 38 -11.29 -11.07 -7.33
CA HIS A 38 -10.51 -12.24 -7.69
C HIS A 38 -10.20 -13.07 -6.44
N LYS A 39 -10.49 -14.38 -6.50
CA LYS A 39 -10.19 -15.28 -5.38
C LYS A 39 -8.68 -15.33 -5.17
N ASN A 40 -8.27 -15.20 -3.91
CA ASN A 40 -6.88 -15.45 -3.50
C ASN A 40 -6.72 -16.94 -3.24
N THR A 41 -6.18 -17.68 -4.19
CA THR A 41 -5.98 -19.14 -4.09
C THR A 41 -4.84 -19.50 -3.15
N LEU A 42 -3.96 -18.54 -2.83
CA LEU A 42 -2.83 -18.75 -1.93
C LEU A 42 -3.26 -19.12 -0.51
N LEU A 43 -4.42 -18.62 -0.05
CA LEU A 43 -4.94 -18.97 1.27
C LEU A 43 -5.23 -20.48 1.42
N GLU A 44 -5.46 -21.18 0.31
CA GLU A 44 -5.73 -22.63 0.26
C GLU A 44 -4.50 -23.42 -0.20
N THR A 45 -3.42 -22.73 -0.58
CA THR A 45 -2.19 -23.35 -1.09
C THR A 45 -1.32 -23.85 0.06
N GLU A 46 -0.75 -25.03 -0.10
CA GLU A 46 0.19 -25.64 0.86
C GLU A 46 1.39 -24.73 1.12
N ASN A 47 1.74 -24.52 2.40
CA ASN A 47 2.87 -23.68 2.78
C ASN A 47 4.21 -24.18 2.22
N SER A 48 4.35 -25.49 2.05
CA SER A 48 5.54 -26.11 1.43
C SER A 48 5.79 -25.58 0.02
N LEU A 49 4.74 -25.43 -0.80
CA LEU A 49 4.83 -24.90 -2.16
C LEU A 49 5.20 -23.41 -2.18
N LYS A 50 4.62 -22.63 -1.26
CA LYS A 50 4.96 -21.21 -1.08
C LYS A 50 6.44 -21.06 -0.73
N ILE A 51 6.92 -21.82 0.26
CA ILE A 51 8.33 -21.81 0.68
C ILE A 51 9.25 -22.23 -0.47
N GLN A 52 8.87 -23.23 -1.24
CA GLN A 52 9.64 -23.68 -2.41
C GLN A 52 9.76 -22.54 -3.45
N LYS A 53 8.67 -21.85 -3.74
CA LYS A 53 8.66 -20.71 -4.69
C LYS A 53 9.51 -19.54 -4.20
N LEU A 54 9.51 -19.25 -2.92
CA LEU A 54 10.35 -18.19 -2.35
C LEU A 54 11.83 -18.54 -2.39
N LYS A 55 12.19 -19.80 -2.15
CA LYS A 55 13.57 -20.28 -2.33
C LYS A 55 14.03 -20.19 -3.77
N GLU A 56 13.18 -20.61 -4.73
CA GLU A 56 13.45 -20.46 -6.15
C GLU A 56 13.69 -18.99 -6.53
N LEU A 57 12.85 -18.08 -6.02
CA LEU A 57 13.02 -16.64 -6.21
C LEU A 57 14.37 -16.15 -5.65
N GLU A 58 14.69 -16.50 -4.43
CA GLU A 58 15.95 -16.11 -3.78
C GLU A 58 17.17 -16.59 -4.54
N GLU A 59 17.17 -17.86 -4.97
CA GLU A 59 18.25 -18.43 -5.77
C GLU A 59 18.37 -17.75 -7.13
N THR A 60 17.24 -17.47 -7.79
CA THR A 60 17.22 -16.76 -9.07
C THR A 60 17.81 -15.36 -8.94
N VAL A 61 17.42 -14.62 -7.90
CA VAL A 61 17.97 -13.29 -7.63
C VAL A 61 19.47 -13.33 -7.37
N LYS A 62 19.96 -14.29 -6.58
CA LYS A 62 21.40 -14.45 -6.30
C LYS A 62 22.23 -14.74 -7.54
N GLN A 63 21.66 -15.45 -8.50
CA GLN A 63 22.35 -15.87 -9.72
C GLN A 63 22.26 -14.86 -10.85
N MET A 64 21.42 -13.83 -10.73
CA MET A 64 21.13 -12.89 -11.80
C MET A 64 22.33 -12.02 -12.19
N ASP A 65 23.11 -11.56 -11.21
CA ASP A 65 24.29 -10.73 -11.44
C ASP A 65 25.34 -11.02 -10.35
N SER A 66 26.60 -11.13 -10.75
CA SER A 66 27.72 -11.44 -9.83
C SER A 66 27.94 -10.38 -8.75
N ARG A 67 27.43 -9.18 -8.94
CA ARG A 67 27.49 -8.09 -7.96
C ARG A 67 26.42 -8.19 -6.88
N ILE A 68 25.44 -9.09 -7.01
CA ILE A 68 24.48 -9.37 -5.93
C ILE A 68 25.21 -10.10 -4.81
N ALA A 69 25.58 -9.36 -3.78
CA ALA A 69 26.35 -9.89 -2.67
C ALA A 69 25.47 -10.72 -1.70
N GLN A 70 24.22 -10.31 -1.52
CA GLN A 70 23.31 -10.96 -0.58
C GLN A 70 21.85 -10.67 -0.89
N VAL A 71 20.97 -11.66 -0.74
CA VAL A 71 19.54 -11.44 -0.50
C VAL A 71 19.35 -11.25 1.00
N MET A 72 19.00 -10.06 1.42
CA MET A 72 18.91 -9.69 2.83
C MET A 72 17.63 -10.21 3.46
N THR A 73 16.54 -10.14 2.72
CA THR A 73 15.22 -10.54 3.21
C THR A 73 14.37 -11.06 2.05
N THR A 74 13.70 -12.17 2.28
CA THR A 74 12.62 -12.67 1.42
C THR A 74 11.43 -12.93 2.33
N THR A 75 10.36 -12.17 2.18
CA THR A 75 9.15 -12.27 3.01
C THR A 75 7.93 -12.58 2.16
N TYR A 76 7.09 -13.43 2.69
CA TYR A 76 5.75 -13.68 2.19
C TYR A 76 4.75 -13.44 3.30
N GLU A 77 3.75 -12.63 3.03
CA GLU A 77 2.68 -12.29 3.96
C GLU A 77 1.32 -12.59 3.36
N GLU A 78 0.42 -13.11 4.17
CA GLU A 78 -0.99 -13.28 3.86
C GLU A 78 -1.83 -12.54 4.87
N SER A 79 -2.84 -11.84 4.40
CA SER A 79 -3.83 -11.20 5.25
C SER A 79 -5.24 -11.37 4.71
N VAL A 80 -6.17 -11.54 5.65
CA VAL A 80 -7.61 -11.52 5.39
C VAL A 80 -8.20 -10.44 6.28
N ALA A 81 -8.88 -9.49 5.67
CA ALA A 81 -9.59 -8.42 6.36
C ALA A 81 -11.10 -8.61 6.20
N VAL A 82 -11.81 -8.63 7.31
CA VAL A 82 -13.28 -8.57 7.34
C VAL A 82 -13.67 -7.23 7.95
N ARG A 83 -14.49 -6.48 7.23
CA ARG A 83 -15.01 -5.18 7.68
C ARG A 83 -16.52 -5.24 7.75
N SER A 84 -17.06 -4.85 8.90
CA SER A 84 -18.52 -4.73 9.09
C SER A 84 -18.85 -3.32 9.53
N ILE A 85 -19.91 -2.75 8.93
CA ILE A 85 -20.46 -1.45 9.29
C ILE A 85 -21.91 -1.66 9.66
N VAL A 86 -22.22 -1.43 10.93
CA VAL A 86 -23.60 -1.53 11.45
C VAL A 86 -23.96 -0.23 12.15
N ASN A 87 -25.17 0.27 11.95
CA ASN A 87 -25.63 1.45 12.64
C ASN A 87 -27.15 1.43 12.93
N THR A 88 -27.61 2.40 13.73
CA THR A 88 -29.00 2.51 14.16
C THR A 88 -29.98 2.98 13.07
N LYS A 89 -29.49 3.36 11.88
CA LYS A 89 -30.32 3.69 10.71
C LYS A 89 -30.55 2.50 9.78
N GLY A 90 -30.17 1.29 10.22
CA GLY A 90 -30.40 0.05 9.47
C GLY A 90 -29.30 -0.29 8.46
N MET A 91 -28.13 0.36 8.53
CA MET A 91 -26.97 -0.09 7.77
C MET A 91 -26.43 -1.35 8.43
N ASP A 92 -26.28 -2.41 7.64
CA ASP A 92 -25.65 -3.68 8.03
C ASP A 92 -24.92 -4.22 6.80
N LEU A 93 -23.66 -3.87 6.71
CA LEU A 93 -22.79 -4.20 5.60
C LEU A 93 -21.59 -4.98 6.10
N CYS A 94 -21.25 -6.05 5.39
CA CYS A 94 -20.05 -6.83 5.66
C CYS A 94 -19.30 -7.03 4.35
N ASP A 95 -18.01 -6.79 4.38
CA ASP A 95 -17.10 -7.02 3.27
C ASP A 95 -15.85 -7.75 3.75
N SER A 96 -15.29 -8.61 2.89
CA SER A 96 -14.03 -9.29 3.16
C SER A 96 -13.10 -9.14 1.97
N ASP A 97 -11.83 -8.93 2.26
CA ASP A 97 -10.77 -8.91 1.25
C ASP A 97 -9.56 -9.70 1.75
N SER A 98 -8.76 -10.17 0.81
CA SER A 98 -7.53 -10.91 1.11
C SER A 98 -6.40 -10.42 0.23
N CYS A 99 -5.22 -10.38 0.80
CA CYS A 99 -4.03 -9.94 0.11
C CYS A 99 -2.87 -10.87 0.47
N SER A 100 -2.02 -11.16 -0.52
CA SER A 100 -0.75 -11.83 -0.33
C SER A 100 0.34 -11.00 -0.99
N ILE A 101 1.46 -10.84 -0.28
CA ILE A 101 2.57 -10.00 -0.69
C ILE A 101 3.84 -10.82 -0.67
N VAL A 102 4.63 -10.70 -1.74
CA VAL A 102 6.04 -11.11 -1.76
C VAL A 102 6.90 -9.86 -1.71
N TYR A 103 7.83 -9.82 -0.78
CA TYR A 103 8.81 -8.74 -0.62
C TYR A 103 10.22 -9.32 -0.65
N VAL A 104 11.12 -8.71 -1.38
CA VAL A 104 12.53 -9.10 -1.43
C VAL A 104 13.42 -7.87 -1.34
N GLU A 105 14.44 -7.95 -0.49
CA GLU A 105 15.48 -6.94 -0.37
C GLU A 105 16.85 -7.55 -0.67
N VAL A 106 17.64 -6.84 -1.47
CA VAL A 106 18.96 -7.28 -1.94
C VAL A 106 20.03 -6.25 -1.65
N LEU A 107 21.25 -6.74 -1.46
CA LEU A 107 22.47 -5.96 -1.36
C LEU A 107 23.35 -6.27 -2.58
N ALA A 108 23.73 -5.24 -3.33
CA ALA A 108 24.75 -5.32 -4.37
C ALA A 108 26.05 -4.67 -3.90
N LYS A 109 27.17 -5.22 -4.35
CA LYS A 109 28.52 -4.70 -4.06
C LYS A 109 29.36 -4.74 -5.32
N ASP A 110 30.09 -3.63 -5.55
CA ASP A 110 31.09 -3.53 -6.60
C ASP A 110 32.28 -2.71 -6.09
N GLY A 111 33.43 -3.38 -5.88
CA GLY A 111 34.54 -2.80 -5.17
C GLY A 111 34.19 -2.40 -3.74
N GLU A 112 34.34 -1.12 -3.42
CA GLU A 112 33.99 -0.54 -2.13
C GLU A 112 32.55 0.00 -2.09
N ASP A 113 31.90 0.14 -3.26
CA ASP A 113 30.53 0.65 -3.30
C ASP A 113 29.51 -0.45 -2.99
N THR A 114 28.55 -0.12 -2.14
CA THR A 114 27.52 -1.04 -1.66
C THR A 114 26.17 -0.34 -1.66
N LYS A 115 25.19 -0.94 -2.30
CA LYS A 115 23.82 -0.39 -2.40
C LYS A 115 22.80 -1.47 -2.10
N SER A 116 21.68 -1.06 -1.56
CA SER A 116 20.50 -1.93 -1.39
C SER A 116 19.30 -1.46 -2.20
N ALA A 117 18.46 -2.39 -2.54
CA ALA A 117 17.15 -2.13 -3.10
C ALA A 117 16.16 -3.23 -2.69
N PHE A 118 14.91 -2.88 -2.68
CA PHE A 118 13.81 -3.81 -2.49
C PHE A 118 12.75 -3.64 -3.56
N ASP A 119 11.98 -4.70 -3.76
CA ASP A 119 10.73 -4.65 -4.50
C ASP A 119 9.70 -5.58 -3.85
N TRP A 120 8.45 -5.38 -4.19
CA TRP A 120 7.34 -6.17 -3.68
C TRP A 120 6.26 -6.32 -4.73
N LEU A 121 5.46 -7.39 -4.60
CA LEU A 121 4.40 -7.70 -5.52
C LEU A 121 3.19 -8.26 -4.75
N TYR A 122 2.00 -7.76 -5.07
CA TYR A 122 0.75 -8.41 -4.69
C TYR A 122 0.49 -9.59 -5.62
N ILE A 123 0.24 -10.75 -5.04
CA ILE A 123 -0.11 -11.96 -5.77
C ILE A 123 -1.39 -12.58 -5.18
N LYS A 124 -2.15 -13.31 -5.99
CA LYS A 124 -3.34 -14.05 -5.59
C LYS A 124 -3.25 -15.54 -5.91
N ASP A 125 -2.21 -15.94 -6.64
CA ASP A 125 -1.83 -17.33 -6.94
C ASP A 125 -0.32 -17.41 -7.14
N LEU A 126 0.25 -18.63 -7.09
CA LEU A 126 1.69 -18.83 -7.26
C LEU A 126 2.15 -18.62 -8.71
N GLU A 127 1.25 -18.80 -9.68
CA GLU A 127 1.58 -18.64 -11.11
C GLU A 127 1.71 -17.16 -11.49
N ALA A 128 1.04 -16.27 -10.75
CA ALA A 128 1.19 -14.83 -10.91
C ALA A 128 2.56 -14.30 -10.49
N LEU A 129 3.36 -15.09 -9.78
CA LEU A 129 4.74 -14.77 -9.43
C LEU A 129 5.69 -15.15 -10.59
N ASP A 130 5.86 -14.23 -11.54
CA ASP A 130 6.90 -14.34 -12.57
C ASP A 130 8.27 -14.08 -11.94
N ILE A 131 8.90 -15.16 -11.48
CA ILE A 131 10.19 -15.10 -10.78
C ILE A 131 11.29 -14.47 -11.63
N PRO A 132 11.50 -14.85 -12.91
CA PRO A 132 12.51 -14.21 -13.76
C PRO A 132 12.30 -12.70 -13.93
N ALA A 133 11.07 -12.28 -14.23
CA ALA A 133 10.76 -10.85 -14.40
C ALA A 133 10.94 -10.06 -13.11
N PHE A 134 10.52 -10.60 -11.97
CA PHE A 134 10.69 -9.96 -10.67
C PHE A 134 12.18 -9.84 -10.31
N ALA A 135 12.95 -10.92 -10.46
CA ALA A 135 14.38 -10.95 -10.16
C ALA A 135 15.16 -9.95 -11.04
N HIS A 136 14.88 -9.91 -12.35
CA HIS A 136 15.50 -8.98 -13.28
C HIS A 136 15.23 -7.52 -12.85
N LYS A 137 13.98 -7.18 -12.60
CA LYS A 137 13.59 -5.83 -12.17
C LYS A 137 14.26 -5.41 -10.87
N LEU A 138 14.34 -6.30 -9.88
CA LEU A 138 14.97 -6.02 -8.60
C LEU A 138 16.50 -5.87 -8.73
N CYS A 139 17.15 -6.73 -9.49
CA CYS A 139 18.58 -6.65 -9.75
C CYS A 139 18.95 -5.39 -10.52
N ASP A 140 18.23 -5.05 -11.59
CA ASP A 140 18.43 -3.79 -12.31
C ASP A 140 18.33 -2.59 -11.38
N LYS A 141 17.34 -2.60 -10.50
CA LYS A 141 17.09 -1.51 -9.54
C LYS A 141 18.25 -1.29 -8.57
N VAL A 142 18.90 -2.34 -8.09
CA VAL A 142 20.04 -2.21 -7.18
C VAL A 142 21.34 -1.94 -7.93
N ILE A 143 21.56 -2.58 -9.07
CA ILE A 143 22.77 -2.42 -9.88
C ILE A 143 22.87 -0.99 -10.43
N ASN A 144 21.77 -0.40 -10.89
CA ASN A 144 21.72 0.98 -11.37
C ASN A 144 21.99 2.04 -10.28
N LYS A 145 22.02 1.65 -9.01
CA LYS A 145 22.43 2.52 -7.91
C LYS A 145 23.92 2.52 -7.64
N LEU A 146 24.64 1.48 -8.11
CA LEU A 146 26.09 1.39 -7.92
C LEU A 146 26.79 2.52 -8.67
N HIS A 147 27.81 3.08 -8.03
CA HIS A 147 28.63 4.19 -8.54
C HIS A 147 27.80 5.46 -8.86
N ALA A 148 26.62 5.60 -8.24
CA ALA A 148 25.83 6.82 -8.38
C ALA A 148 26.54 7.99 -7.69
N ASP A 149 26.73 9.06 -8.43
CA ASP A 149 27.32 10.30 -7.94
C ASP A 149 26.26 11.31 -7.49
N THR A 150 26.67 12.31 -6.75
CA THR A 150 25.83 13.46 -6.41
C THR A 150 25.79 14.46 -7.55
N ILE A 151 24.61 15.04 -7.81
CA ILE A 151 24.49 16.15 -8.74
C ILE A 151 24.61 17.49 -8.01
N GLU A 152 25.09 18.52 -8.68
CA GLU A 152 25.14 19.88 -8.14
C GLU A 152 23.72 20.41 -7.88
N SER A 153 23.59 21.36 -6.94
CA SER A 153 22.33 22.02 -6.70
C SER A 153 21.92 22.87 -7.92
N GLY A 154 20.69 22.72 -8.39
CA GLY A 154 20.21 23.43 -9.56
C GLY A 154 18.74 23.13 -9.89
N ASN A 155 18.26 23.72 -10.98
CA ASN A 155 16.95 23.44 -11.53
C ASN A 155 17.09 22.43 -12.68
N TYR A 156 16.47 21.29 -12.53
CA TYR A 156 16.55 20.20 -13.52
C TYR A 156 15.16 19.78 -13.98
N PRO A 157 14.99 19.45 -15.27
CA PRO A 157 13.80 18.75 -15.72
C PRO A 157 13.80 17.34 -15.11
N LEU A 158 12.66 16.92 -14.53
CA LEU A 158 12.53 15.62 -13.88
C LEU A 158 11.67 14.69 -14.71
N LEU A 159 12.17 13.49 -14.97
CA LEU A 159 11.37 12.34 -15.37
C LEU A 159 11.23 11.42 -14.15
N MET A 160 10.02 11.38 -13.59
CA MET A 160 9.77 10.55 -12.41
C MET A 160 9.23 9.17 -12.81
N GLU A 161 9.86 8.14 -12.26
CA GLU A 161 9.35 6.78 -12.39
C GLU A 161 8.01 6.67 -11.63
N LYS A 162 7.13 5.77 -12.09
CA LYS A 162 5.76 5.63 -11.56
C LYS A 162 5.70 5.39 -10.04
N SER A 163 6.64 4.63 -9.48
CA SER A 163 6.70 4.36 -8.05
C SER A 163 7.03 5.62 -7.24
N ALA A 164 7.96 6.43 -7.73
CA ALA A 164 8.32 7.71 -7.11
C ALA A 164 7.14 8.70 -7.19
N MET A 165 6.44 8.74 -8.35
CA MET A 165 5.26 9.56 -8.51
C MET A 165 4.12 9.11 -7.59
N THR A 166 3.88 7.80 -7.47
CA THR A 166 2.87 7.24 -6.55
C THR A 166 3.18 7.62 -5.11
N SER A 167 4.45 7.54 -4.69
CA SER A 167 4.86 7.93 -3.33
C SER A 167 4.62 9.42 -3.07
N LEU A 168 4.93 10.28 -4.06
CA LEU A 168 4.67 11.71 -3.97
C LEU A 168 3.16 12.00 -3.84
N PHE A 169 2.32 11.40 -4.70
CA PHE A 169 0.87 11.59 -4.61
C PHE A 169 0.27 11.01 -3.32
N SER A 170 0.79 9.89 -2.83
CA SER A 170 0.36 9.34 -1.53
C SER A 170 0.65 10.30 -0.38
N ALA A 171 1.79 10.98 -0.40
CA ALA A 171 2.11 12.00 0.59
C ALA A 171 1.17 13.23 0.50
N LEU A 172 0.67 13.52 -0.70
CA LEU A 172 -0.27 14.63 -0.93
C LEU A 172 -1.74 14.23 -0.78
N ALA A 173 -2.05 12.95 -0.58
CA ALA A 173 -3.43 12.44 -0.55
C ALA A 173 -4.33 13.18 0.46
N GLY A 174 -3.78 13.56 1.62
CA GLY A 174 -4.50 14.33 2.63
C GLY A 174 -4.98 15.71 2.17
N LEU A 175 -4.41 16.26 1.10
CA LEU A 175 -4.88 17.53 0.53
C LEU A 175 -6.23 17.41 -0.18
N PHE A 176 -6.57 16.20 -0.66
CA PHE A 176 -7.81 15.88 -1.35
C PHE A 176 -8.91 15.37 -0.43
N ASP A 177 -8.61 15.23 0.87
CA ASP A 177 -9.57 14.81 1.88
C ASP A 177 -10.56 15.94 2.19
N GLY A 178 -11.86 15.65 2.03
CA GLY A 178 -12.92 16.62 2.29
C GLY A 178 -12.99 17.09 3.74
N GLU A 179 -12.65 16.24 4.71
CA GLU A 179 -12.59 16.61 6.12
C GLU A 179 -11.44 17.59 6.37
N ASN A 180 -10.27 17.38 5.77
CA ASN A 180 -9.15 18.29 5.86
C ASN A 180 -9.44 19.64 5.19
N ALA A 181 -10.19 19.63 4.08
CA ALA A 181 -10.67 20.84 3.44
C ALA A 181 -11.66 21.61 4.36
N PHE A 182 -12.62 20.90 4.94
CA PHE A 182 -13.61 21.48 5.87
C PHE A 182 -12.95 22.08 7.11
N LYS A 183 -11.97 21.40 7.69
CA LYS A 183 -11.19 21.88 8.84
C LYS A 183 -10.19 23.00 8.49
N GLY A 184 -10.06 23.38 7.23
CA GLY A 184 -9.14 24.40 6.77
C GLY A 184 -7.66 23.99 6.79
N ILE A 185 -7.37 22.69 6.94
CA ILE A 185 -6.01 22.12 6.96
C ILE A 185 -5.48 22.00 5.51
N SER A 186 -6.35 21.64 4.56
CA SER A 186 -5.97 21.52 3.16
C SER A 186 -5.80 22.89 2.49
N ILE A 187 -4.68 23.08 1.80
CA ILE A 187 -4.46 24.26 0.93
C ILE A 187 -5.41 24.29 -0.28
N LEU A 188 -6.10 23.18 -0.56
CA LEU A 188 -7.05 23.02 -1.66
C LEU A 188 -8.50 23.29 -1.25
N LYS A 189 -8.77 23.73 -0.01
CA LYS A 189 -10.12 23.90 0.54
C LYS A 189 -11.05 24.75 -0.33
N ASP A 190 -10.52 25.77 -1.01
CA ASP A 190 -11.28 26.69 -1.84
C ASP A 190 -11.12 26.40 -3.35
N LYS A 191 -10.57 25.23 -3.71
CA LYS A 191 -10.21 24.85 -5.09
C LYS A 191 -11.15 23.78 -5.69
N LEU A 192 -12.31 23.60 -5.12
CA LEU A 192 -13.29 22.63 -5.63
C LEU A 192 -13.73 23.04 -7.05
N ASN A 193 -13.66 22.11 -7.99
CA ASN A 193 -13.94 22.28 -9.42
C ASN A 193 -12.92 23.19 -10.18
N GLU A 194 -11.79 23.53 -9.57
CA GLU A 194 -10.70 24.19 -10.29
C GLU A 194 -9.69 23.16 -10.80
N ALA A 195 -9.09 23.42 -11.95
CA ALA A 195 -7.96 22.63 -12.45
C ALA A 195 -6.68 23.03 -11.71
N ILE A 196 -6.17 22.14 -10.86
CA ILE A 196 -4.96 22.37 -10.05
C ILE A 196 -3.73 21.64 -10.58
N PHE A 197 -3.91 20.74 -11.55
CA PHE A 197 -2.86 19.99 -12.24
C PHE A 197 -3.06 20.06 -13.76
N ASP A 198 -2.06 19.59 -14.50
CA ASP A 198 -2.19 19.35 -15.93
C ASP A 198 -3.35 18.40 -16.21
N ALA A 199 -4.07 18.62 -17.32
CA ALA A 199 -5.24 17.81 -17.73
C ALA A 199 -4.95 16.30 -17.91
N LYS A 200 -3.68 15.91 -17.97
CA LYS A 200 -3.24 14.50 -18.00
C LYS A 200 -3.28 13.82 -16.64
N ILE A 201 -3.43 14.59 -15.56
CA ILE A 201 -3.47 14.08 -14.20
C ILE A 201 -4.92 14.10 -13.73
N SER A 202 -5.43 12.93 -13.34
CA SER A 202 -6.73 12.76 -12.71
C SER A 202 -6.53 12.14 -11.31
N VAL A 203 -7.17 12.72 -10.31
CA VAL A 203 -7.14 12.28 -8.90
C VAL A 203 -8.55 11.98 -8.45
#